data_01c5f3a6a0849d79050606a709de21fa
#
_entry.id   01c5f3a6a0849d79050606a709de21fa
#
_cell.length_a   1.000
_cell.length_b   1.000
_cell.length_c   1.000
_cell.angle_alpha   90.00
_cell.angle_beta   90.00
_cell.angle_gamma   90.00
#
_symmetry.space_group_name_H-M   'P 1'
#
loop_
_entity.id
_entity.type
_entity.pdbx_description
1 polymer ?
#
loop_
_entity_poly.entity_id
_entity_poly.type
_entity_poly.pdbx_seq_one_letter_code
_entity_poly.pdbx_strand_id
1 'polypeptide(L)'
;MFNEETAESWDRQIRMQSEQLAEIRLNSEEQLEALTLRLAMLQARLVRLDAVGERITSIANLDDGEFDFSQPVAIGGPSVGDSEAYTVNSFMNAVTQLEEQLEDRQQQLEILEGLMSDRKIQSDVFIAGRPVERGWIASRFGRRPDPFTGRLTFHAGVDFTTGKAGSDINTVAAGVVTWSGPRSGYGLMVEVNHGNGFTTRYAHAEKLLVDVGDVVKKNQNIALVGSTGRSTGPHVHFEVYKNGRVVDPAAYIHRTAR
;
A
#
# COMPACT_ATOMS: atom_id res chain seq x y z
N MET A 1 34.59 28.65 -77.92
CA MET A 1 34.75 27.29 -77.44
C MET A 1 34.85 27.28 -75.91
N PHE A 2 33.91 27.92 -75.29
CA PHE A 2 33.74 27.91 -73.83
C PHE A 2 32.24 27.64 -73.67
N ASN A 3 31.81 26.45 -73.49
CA ASN A 3 30.47 26.31 -72.89
C ASN A 3 29.93 24.88 -72.78
N GLU A 4 30.40 23.90 -73.54
CA GLU A 4 29.80 22.57 -73.40
C GLU A 4 30.33 21.79 -72.20
N GLU A 5 31.62 21.76 -71.97
CA GLU A 5 32.20 21.08 -70.77
C GLU A 5 31.79 21.71 -69.43
N THR A 6 31.64 23.04 -69.40
CA THR A 6 31.15 23.73 -68.20
C THR A 6 29.66 23.47 -67.98
N ALA A 7 28.82 23.44 -68.99
CA ALA A 7 27.42 23.12 -68.92
C ALA A 7 27.18 21.68 -68.42
N GLU A 8 27.92 20.69 -68.95
CA GLU A 8 27.86 19.31 -68.49
C GLU A 8 28.34 19.10 -67.07
N SER A 9 29.34 19.88 -66.61
CA SER A 9 29.76 19.83 -65.22
C SER A 9 28.74 20.42 -64.26
N TRP A 10 28.07 21.50 -64.64
CA TRP A 10 26.97 22.10 -63.86
C TRP A 10 25.74 21.18 -63.82
N ASP A 11 25.38 20.56 -64.89
CA ASP A 11 24.26 19.59 -64.94
C ASP A 11 24.53 18.36 -64.05
N ARG A 12 25.74 17.86 -64.03
CA ARG A 12 26.13 16.79 -63.10
C ARG A 12 26.08 17.24 -61.64
N GLN A 13 26.51 18.42 -61.31
CA GLN A 13 26.49 18.98 -59.97
C GLN A 13 25.05 19.22 -59.48
N ILE A 14 24.17 19.73 -60.35
CA ILE A 14 22.75 19.92 -60.04
C ILE A 14 22.06 18.57 -59.79
N ARG A 15 22.34 17.54 -60.58
CA ARG A 15 21.78 16.19 -60.39
C ARG A 15 22.26 15.60 -59.06
N MET A 16 23.54 15.65 -58.75
CA MET A 16 24.08 15.17 -57.45
C MET A 16 23.45 15.91 -56.28
N GLN A 17 23.31 17.25 -56.35
CA GLN A 17 22.65 18.01 -55.32
C GLN A 17 21.16 17.69 -55.16
N SER A 18 20.45 17.45 -56.27
CA SER A 18 19.03 17.05 -56.24
C SER A 18 18.83 15.64 -55.65
N GLU A 19 19.74 14.71 -55.95
CA GLU A 19 19.75 13.38 -55.37
C GLU A 19 20.04 13.42 -53.84
N GLN A 20 21.03 14.22 -53.43
CA GLN A 20 21.34 14.43 -52.01
C GLN A 20 20.18 15.09 -51.24
N LEU A 21 19.52 16.09 -51.86
CA LEU A 21 18.33 16.71 -51.26
C LEU A 21 17.16 15.74 -51.14
N ALA A 22 16.96 14.86 -52.11
CA ALA A 22 15.92 13.84 -52.10
C ALA A 22 16.20 12.82 -50.98
N GLU A 23 17.44 12.39 -50.83
CA GLU A 23 17.87 11.47 -49.76
C GLU A 23 17.73 12.09 -48.38
N ILE A 24 18.14 13.35 -48.19
CA ILE A 24 17.97 14.09 -46.93
C ILE A 24 16.49 14.25 -46.58
N ARG A 25 15.63 14.56 -47.58
CA ARG A 25 14.19 14.64 -47.37
C ARG A 25 13.59 13.32 -46.91
N LEU A 26 13.89 12.22 -47.58
CA LEU A 26 13.40 10.90 -47.24
C LEU A 26 13.80 10.51 -45.80
N ASN A 27 15.06 10.73 -45.50
CA ASN A 27 15.58 10.43 -44.14
C ASN A 27 14.93 11.31 -43.03
N SER A 28 14.64 12.58 -43.37
CA SER A 28 13.92 13.50 -42.47
C SER A 28 12.45 13.10 -42.27
N GLU A 29 11.78 12.65 -43.35
CA GLU A 29 10.39 12.16 -43.27
C GLU A 29 10.30 10.87 -42.43
N GLU A 30 11.21 9.90 -42.61
CA GLU A 30 11.30 8.69 -41.83
C GLU A 30 11.57 8.98 -40.36
N GLN A 31 12.44 9.93 -40.03
CA GLN A 31 12.72 10.35 -38.68
C GLN A 31 11.51 11.01 -37.99
N LEU A 32 10.79 11.88 -38.71
CA LEU A 32 9.56 12.53 -38.26
C LEU A 32 8.46 11.49 -37.97
N GLU A 33 8.30 10.50 -38.82
CA GLU A 33 7.33 9.43 -38.62
C GLU A 33 7.66 8.60 -37.39
N ALA A 34 8.93 8.21 -37.21
CA ALA A 34 9.41 7.47 -36.02
C ALA A 34 9.20 8.27 -34.71
N LEU A 35 9.49 9.57 -34.75
CA LEU A 35 9.29 10.46 -33.61
C LEU A 35 7.81 10.65 -33.26
N THR A 36 6.96 10.80 -34.28
CA THR A 36 5.50 10.92 -34.10
C THR A 36 4.91 9.65 -33.48
N LEU A 37 5.36 8.48 -33.93
CA LEU A 37 4.97 7.20 -33.35
C LEU A 37 5.41 7.10 -31.86
N ARG A 38 6.63 7.54 -31.57
CA ARG A 38 7.14 7.55 -30.19
C ARG A 38 6.33 8.49 -29.28
N LEU A 39 5.96 9.68 -29.78
CA LEU A 39 5.10 10.63 -29.05
C LEU A 39 3.75 10.00 -28.74
N ALA A 40 3.10 9.36 -29.74
CA ALA A 40 1.83 8.67 -29.54
C ALA A 40 1.92 7.55 -28.51
N MET A 41 3.02 6.79 -28.48
CA MET A 41 3.27 5.77 -27.46
C MET A 41 3.42 6.35 -26.05
N LEU A 42 4.09 7.49 -25.91
CA LEU A 42 4.24 8.19 -24.64
C LEU A 42 2.92 8.74 -24.13
N GLN A 43 2.11 9.34 -25.02
CA GLN A 43 0.75 9.79 -24.69
C GLN A 43 -0.15 8.64 -24.24
N ALA A 44 -0.11 7.49 -24.93
CA ALA A 44 -0.85 6.30 -24.51
C ALA A 44 -0.38 5.75 -23.14
N ARG A 45 0.90 5.92 -22.82
CA ARG A 45 1.45 5.55 -21.50
C ARG A 45 0.96 6.49 -20.40
N LEU A 46 0.91 7.80 -20.66
CA LEU A 46 0.36 8.79 -19.74
C LEU A 46 -1.09 8.48 -19.40
N VAL A 47 -1.95 8.24 -20.40
CA VAL A 47 -3.37 7.87 -20.20
C VAL A 47 -3.51 6.62 -19.32
N ARG A 48 -2.62 5.64 -19.47
CA ARG A 48 -2.63 4.45 -18.60
C ARG A 48 -2.23 4.78 -17.16
N LEU A 49 -1.26 5.68 -16.96
CA LEU A 49 -0.85 6.12 -15.63
C LEU A 49 -1.99 6.90 -14.93
N ASP A 50 -2.68 7.77 -15.66
CA ASP A 50 -3.84 8.49 -15.16
C ASP A 50 -4.94 7.51 -14.71
N ALA A 51 -5.28 6.52 -15.52
CA ALA A 51 -6.27 5.49 -15.18
C ALA A 51 -5.86 4.65 -13.95
N VAL A 52 -4.57 4.38 -13.79
CA VAL A 52 -4.05 3.69 -12.60
C VAL A 52 -4.14 4.59 -11.37
N GLY A 53 -3.74 5.87 -11.48
CA GLY A 53 -3.84 6.87 -10.43
C GLY A 53 -5.28 7.02 -9.94
N GLU A 54 -6.24 7.21 -10.85
CA GLU A 54 -7.67 7.33 -10.56
C GLU A 54 -8.23 6.08 -9.85
N ARG A 55 -7.82 4.90 -10.29
CA ARG A 55 -8.21 3.64 -9.64
C ARG A 55 -7.65 3.52 -8.22
N ILE A 56 -6.40 3.94 -8.01
CA ILE A 56 -5.76 3.89 -6.69
C ILE A 56 -6.41 4.90 -5.74
N THR A 57 -6.68 6.14 -6.16
CA THR A 57 -7.38 7.15 -5.35
C THR A 57 -8.78 6.69 -4.95
N SER A 58 -9.52 6.07 -5.88
CA SER A 58 -10.82 5.47 -5.61
C SER A 58 -10.76 4.34 -4.57
N ILE A 59 -9.78 3.41 -4.69
CA ILE A 59 -9.59 2.32 -3.72
C ILE A 59 -9.16 2.85 -2.35
N ALA A 60 -8.35 3.92 -2.33
CA ALA A 60 -7.85 4.54 -1.12
C ALA A 60 -8.90 5.43 -0.42
N ASN A 61 -10.07 5.67 -1.02
CA ASN A 61 -11.07 6.62 -0.52
C ASN A 61 -10.45 8.00 -0.21
N LEU A 62 -9.60 8.49 -1.11
CA LEU A 62 -9.05 9.84 -1.05
C LEU A 62 -10.06 10.79 -1.71
N ASP A 63 -10.27 11.95 -1.09
CA ASP A 63 -11.19 12.95 -1.65
C ASP A 63 -10.70 13.46 -3.01
N ASP A 64 -11.63 13.66 -3.96
CA ASP A 64 -11.38 14.04 -5.36
C ASP A 64 -10.65 15.40 -5.53
N GLY A 65 -10.20 16.04 -4.47
CA GLY A 65 -9.54 17.35 -4.49
C GLY A 65 -8.02 17.34 -4.33
N GLU A 66 -7.43 16.26 -3.80
CA GLU A 66 -5.99 16.20 -3.52
C GLU A 66 -5.19 15.55 -4.65
N PHE A 67 -5.80 14.61 -5.38
CA PHE A 67 -5.20 13.89 -6.51
C PHE A 67 -6.22 13.78 -7.64
N ASP A 68 -6.19 14.70 -8.59
CA ASP A 68 -7.09 14.70 -9.74
C ASP A 68 -6.39 14.15 -10.98
N PHE A 69 -6.53 12.85 -11.20
CA PHE A 69 -6.06 12.17 -12.41
C PHE A 69 -7.07 12.23 -13.57
N SER A 70 -8.29 12.77 -13.34
CA SER A 70 -9.37 12.80 -14.32
C SER A 70 -9.27 14.01 -15.25
N GLN A 71 -8.59 15.07 -14.83
CA GLN A 71 -8.40 16.21 -15.70
C GLN A 71 -7.38 15.87 -16.78
N PRO A 72 -7.77 15.95 -18.06
CA PRO A 72 -6.80 15.86 -19.12
C PRO A 72 -5.81 17.00 -18.92
N VAL A 73 -4.56 16.65 -18.73
CA VAL A 73 -3.48 17.64 -18.73
C VAL A 73 -3.66 18.42 -20.02
N ALA A 74 -3.73 19.76 -19.93
CA ALA A 74 -4.06 20.63 -21.06
C ALA A 74 -3.21 20.26 -22.28
N ILE A 75 -3.79 19.53 -23.20
CA ILE A 75 -3.14 19.14 -24.46
C ILE A 75 -3.25 20.36 -25.38
N GLY A 76 -2.29 21.24 -25.30
CA GLY A 76 -2.06 22.30 -26.27
C GLY A 76 -1.23 21.75 -27.41
N GLY A 77 -1.85 20.96 -28.30
CA GLY A 77 -1.27 20.61 -29.58
C GLY A 77 -2.06 21.29 -30.69
N PRO A 78 -1.46 21.62 -31.84
CA PRO A 78 -2.21 22.14 -32.99
C PRO A 78 -3.26 21.12 -33.42
N SER A 79 -4.51 21.56 -33.56
CA SER A 79 -5.61 20.73 -34.02
C SER A 79 -5.28 20.15 -35.41
N VAL A 80 -5.50 18.84 -35.58
CA VAL A 80 -5.38 18.12 -36.83
C VAL A 80 -6.49 18.62 -37.78
N GLY A 81 -6.33 19.83 -38.28
CA GLY A 81 -7.31 20.47 -39.18
C GLY A 81 -6.68 21.41 -40.22
N ASP A 82 -5.52 21.93 -39.91
CA ASP A 82 -4.78 22.79 -40.79
C ASP A 82 -3.45 22.13 -41.14
N SER A 83 -3.25 21.87 -42.42
CA SER A 83 -2.07 21.26 -43.03
C SER A 83 -0.85 22.19 -42.97
N GLU A 84 -0.53 22.73 -41.84
CA GLU A 84 0.78 23.32 -41.59
C GLU A 84 1.74 22.23 -41.15
N ALA A 85 2.79 22.04 -41.92
CA ALA A 85 3.85 21.07 -41.67
C ALA A 85 4.37 21.23 -40.25
N TYR A 86 4.32 20.15 -39.45
CA TYR A 86 4.93 20.09 -38.14
C TYR A 86 6.36 20.58 -38.23
N THR A 87 6.63 21.73 -37.64
CA THR A 87 7.99 22.21 -37.52
C THR A 87 8.71 21.43 -36.42
N VAL A 88 10.01 21.21 -36.59
CA VAL A 88 10.85 20.56 -35.57
C VAL A 88 10.65 21.23 -34.20
N ASN A 89 10.44 22.54 -34.17
CA ASN A 89 10.21 23.29 -32.94
C ASN A 89 8.87 22.97 -32.27
N SER A 90 7.78 22.79 -33.03
CA SER A 90 6.47 22.42 -32.47
C SER A 90 6.50 20.99 -31.87
N PHE A 91 7.25 20.10 -32.52
CA PHE A 91 7.46 18.74 -32.01
C PHE A 91 8.30 18.74 -30.73
N MET A 92 9.40 19.47 -30.67
CA MET A 92 10.23 19.57 -29.47
C MET A 92 9.44 20.14 -28.27
N ASN A 93 8.61 21.15 -28.51
CA ASN A 93 7.73 21.70 -27.47
C ASN A 93 6.72 20.66 -26.96
N ALA A 94 6.13 19.86 -27.83
CA ALA A 94 5.21 18.80 -27.46
C ALA A 94 5.90 17.69 -26.62
N VAL A 95 7.14 17.34 -26.97
CA VAL A 95 7.94 16.38 -26.20
C VAL A 95 8.27 16.94 -24.82
N THR A 96 8.73 18.18 -24.71
CA THR A 96 9.05 18.82 -23.43
C THR A 96 7.81 18.89 -22.52
N GLN A 97 6.66 19.30 -23.05
CA GLN A 97 5.42 19.31 -22.29
C GLN A 97 5.04 17.92 -21.79
N LEU A 98 5.22 16.89 -22.60
CA LEU A 98 4.92 15.52 -22.20
C LEU A 98 5.89 14.99 -21.13
N GLU A 99 7.15 15.38 -21.19
CA GLU A 99 8.15 15.06 -20.18
C GLU A 99 7.78 15.71 -18.83
N GLU A 100 7.42 16.99 -18.82
CA GLU A 100 6.95 17.69 -17.62
C GLU A 100 5.71 17.04 -17.00
N GLN A 101 4.75 16.62 -17.86
CA GLN A 101 3.55 15.92 -17.42
C GLN A 101 3.85 14.55 -16.80
N LEU A 102 4.76 13.80 -17.42
CA LEU A 102 5.17 12.49 -16.89
C LEU A 102 5.87 12.61 -15.53
N GLU A 103 6.71 13.64 -15.37
CA GLU A 103 7.41 13.91 -14.12
C GLU A 103 6.43 14.30 -12.99
N ASP A 104 5.45 15.17 -13.27
CA ASP A 104 4.38 15.54 -12.34
C ASP A 104 3.55 14.32 -11.92
N ARG A 105 3.13 13.47 -12.88
CA ARG A 105 2.39 12.24 -12.59
C ARG A 105 3.19 11.23 -11.76
N GLN A 106 4.47 11.10 -12.05
CA GLN A 106 5.36 10.24 -11.26
C GLN A 106 5.41 10.72 -9.81
N GLN A 107 5.60 12.01 -9.59
CA GLN A 107 5.64 12.59 -8.24
C GLN A 107 4.32 12.39 -7.49
N GLN A 108 3.16 12.59 -8.14
CA GLN A 108 1.86 12.34 -7.55
C GLN A 108 1.68 10.87 -7.15
N LEU A 109 2.11 9.92 -7.99
CA LEU A 109 2.03 8.49 -7.70
C LEU A 109 2.97 8.07 -6.56
N GLU A 110 4.16 8.64 -6.45
CA GLU A 110 5.09 8.40 -5.32
C GLU A 110 4.50 8.87 -3.99
N ILE A 111 3.89 10.07 -3.96
CA ILE A 111 3.20 10.58 -2.78
C ILE A 111 2.02 9.66 -2.40
N LEU A 112 1.25 9.23 -3.39
CA LEU A 112 0.10 8.35 -3.19
C LEU A 112 0.52 6.98 -2.64
N GLU A 113 1.61 6.40 -3.14
CA GLU A 113 2.18 5.15 -2.63
C GLU A 113 2.62 5.30 -1.16
N GLY A 114 3.28 6.41 -0.81
CA GLY A 114 3.65 6.75 0.57
C GLY A 114 2.45 6.81 1.50
N LEU A 115 1.40 7.53 1.11
CA LEU A 115 0.16 7.66 1.88
C LEU A 115 -0.56 6.31 2.07
N MET A 116 -0.61 5.48 1.03
CA MET A 116 -1.20 4.15 1.12
C MET A 116 -0.39 3.22 2.03
N SER A 117 0.94 3.28 1.96
CA SER A 117 1.83 2.52 2.83
C SER A 117 1.62 2.91 4.30
N ASP A 118 1.55 4.21 4.60
CA ASP A 118 1.31 4.72 5.95
C ASP A 118 -0.07 4.31 6.47
N ARG A 119 -1.12 4.41 5.65
CA ARG A 119 -2.47 3.94 6.03
C ARG A 119 -2.50 2.44 6.31
N LYS A 120 -1.81 1.64 5.51
CA LYS A 120 -1.73 0.20 5.72
C LYS A 120 -1.01 -0.12 7.03
N ILE A 121 0.13 0.52 7.29
CA ILE A 121 0.86 0.38 8.56
C ILE A 121 -0.03 0.78 9.73
N GLN A 122 -0.74 1.92 9.65
CA GLN A 122 -1.66 2.35 10.70
C GLN A 122 -2.81 1.36 10.91
N SER A 123 -3.39 0.81 9.84
CA SER A 123 -4.47 -0.17 9.94
C SER A 123 -3.99 -1.50 10.52
N ASP A 124 -2.77 -1.91 10.21
CA ASP A 124 -2.18 -3.17 10.70
C ASP A 124 -1.80 -3.08 12.19
N VAL A 125 -1.33 -1.93 12.66
CA VAL A 125 -1.04 -1.70 14.10
C VAL A 125 -2.29 -1.29 14.89
N PHE A 126 -3.39 -0.98 14.22
CA PHE A 126 -4.64 -0.60 14.87
C PHE A 126 -5.26 -1.81 15.57
N ILE A 127 -5.39 -1.71 16.91
CA ILE A 127 -6.00 -2.78 17.71
C ILE A 127 -7.49 -2.86 17.43
N ALA A 128 -7.87 -3.91 16.73
CA ALA A 128 -9.26 -4.18 16.40
C ALA A 128 -9.48 -5.68 16.15
N GLY A 129 -10.56 -6.22 16.70
CA GLY A 129 -10.95 -7.59 16.50
C GLY A 129 -10.82 -8.45 17.74
N ARG A 130 -11.09 -9.73 17.58
CA ARG A 130 -11.11 -10.75 18.64
C ARG A 130 -9.87 -11.63 18.53
N PRO A 131 -9.31 -12.11 19.67
CA PRO A 131 -8.17 -13.02 19.66
C PRO A 131 -8.52 -14.44 19.16
N VAL A 132 -9.80 -14.74 18.97
CA VAL A 132 -10.30 -16.02 18.45
C VAL A 132 -11.37 -15.76 17.38
N GLU A 133 -11.37 -16.55 16.30
CA GLU A 133 -12.38 -16.41 15.23
C GLU A 133 -13.77 -16.82 15.69
N ARG A 134 -13.87 -17.93 16.42
CA ARG A 134 -15.12 -18.51 16.91
C ARG A 134 -15.10 -18.62 18.43
N GLY A 135 -16.25 -18.46 19.04
CA GLY A 135 -16.39 -18.51 20.49
C GLY A 135 -17.15 -17.31 21.05
N TRP A 136 -17.30 -17.25 22.36
CA TRP A 136 -18.03 -16.20 23.06
C TRP A 136 -17.23 -15.67 24.26
N ILE A 137 -17.63 -14.51 24.74
CA ILE A 137 -17.05 -13.91 25.96
C ILE A 137 -17.62 -14.67 27.16
N ALA A 138 -16.74 -15.40 27.87
CA ALA A 138 -17.09 -16.12 29.07
C ALA A 138 -17.02 -15.23 30.31
N SER A 139 -16.09 -14.25 30.32
CA SER A 139 -15.98 -13.31 31.43
C SER A 139 -15.49 -11.94 30.94
N ARG A 140 -16.05 -10.88 31.51
CA ARG A 140 -15.77 -9.50 31.16
C ARG A 140 -14.70 -8.88 32.05
N PHE A 141 -14.10 -7.79 31.57
CA PHE A 141 -13.22 -6.92 32.33
C PHE A 141 -13.93 -6.27 33.50
N GLY A 142 -13.19 -6.06 34.62
CA GLY A 142 -13.68 -5.34 35.78
C GLY A 142 -13.85 -6.19 37.02
N ARG A 143 -14.58 -5.68 38.03
CA ARG A 143 -14.76 -6.37 39.33
C ARG A 143 -15.74 -7.51 39.16
N ARG A 144 -15.33 -8.71 39.61
CA ARG A 144 -16.17 -9.93 39.62
C ARG A 144 -15.79 -10.85 40.79
N PRO A 145 -16.66 -11.74 41.22
CA PRO A 145 -16.25 -12.82 42.14
C PRO A 145 -15.16 -13.68 41.48
N ASP A 146 -14.13 -13.97 42.25
CA ASP A 146 -13.07 -14.88 41.86
C ASP A 146 -13.59 -16.31 41.77
N PRO A 147 -13.38 -17.02 40.62
CA PRO A 147 -13.97 -18.35 40.44
C PRO A 147 -13.43 -19.43 41.36
N PHE A 148 -12.31 -19.19 42.06
CA PHE A 148 -11.68 -20.15 42.97
C PHE A 148 -11.99 -19.85 44.45
N THR A 149 -12.04 -18.56 44.79
CA THR A 149 -12.15 -18.13 46.20
C THR A 149 -13.51 -17.48 46.53
N GLY A 150 -14.31 -17.13 45.53
CA GLY A 150 -15.56 -16.39 45.69
C GLY A 150 -15.38 -14.91 46.10
N ARG A 151 -14.16 -14.46 46.42
CA ARG A 151 -13.88 -13.08 46.85
C ARG A 151 -13.95 -12.12 45.66
N LEU A 152 -14.38 -10.89 45.90
CA LEU A 152 -14.40 -9.86 44.90
C LEU A 152 -12.97 -9.52 44.46
N THR A 153 -12.67 -9.70 43.18
CA THR A 153 -11.38 -9.42 42.55
C THR A 153 -11.54 -8.61 41.28
N PHE A 154 -10.45 -7.99 40.83
CA PHE A 154 -10.42 -7.25 39.57
C PHE A 154 -9.89 -8.15 38.46
N HIS A 155 -10.68 -8.32 37.38
CA HIS A 155 -10.31 -9.03 36.16
C HIS A 155 -9.72 -8.06 35.17
N ALA A 156 -8.43 -8.20 34.87
CA ALA A 156 -7.67 -7.26 34.03
C ALA A 156 -7.88 -7.46 32.51
N GLY A 157 -8.71 -8.43 32.14
CA GLY A 157 -8.92 -8.77 30.73
C GLY A 157 -10.34 -9.23 30.43
N VAL A 158 -10.50 -9.81 29.25
CA VAL A 158 -11.71 -10.50 28.80
C VAL A 158 -11.35 -11.94 28.49
N ASP A 159 -12.16 -12.88 29.00
CA ASP A 159 -11.97 -14.31 28.75
C ASP A 159 -12.84 -14.73 27.56
N PHE A 160 -12.21 -15.29 26.53
CA PHE A 160 -12.87 -15.88 25.38
C PHE A 160 -12.77 -17.39 25.42
N THR A 161 -13.90 -18.08 25.37
CA THR A 161 -13.91 -19.54 25.25
C THR A 161 -14.36 -19.98 23.88
N THR A 162 -13.70 -21.01 23.36
CA THR A 162 -14.06 -21.71 22.11
C THR A 162 -14.76 -23.02 22.36
N GLY A 163 -14.98 -23.37 23.64
CA GLY A 163 -15.57 -24.64 24.06
C GLY A 163 -14.59 -25.82 24.05
N LYS A 164 -13.39 -25.67 23.48
CA LYS A 164 -12.35 -26.70 23.41
C LYS A 164 -10.96 -26.11 23.40
N ALA A 165 -9.95 -26.87 23.86
CA ALA A 165 -8.55 -26.56 23.70
C ALA A 165 -8.09 -26.76 22.24
N GLY A 166 -6.91 -26.23 21.88
CA GLY A 166 -6.29 -26.37 20.57
C GLY A 166 -6.81 -25.43 19.48
N SER A 167 -7.74 -24.53 19.80
CA SER A 167 -8.19 -23.50 18.85
C SER A 167 -7.13 -22.40 18.71
N ASP A 168 -7.08 -21.77 17.55
CA ASP A 168 -6.10 -20.70 17.26
C ASP A 168 -6.35 -19.46 18.11
N ILE A 169 -5.25 -18.90 18.66
CA ILE A 169 -5.18 -17.57 19.25
C ILE A 169 -4.47 -16.66 18.27
N ASN A 170 -5.17 -15.67 17.74
CA ASN A 170 -4.66 -14.75 16.74
C ASN A 170 -4.36 -13.38 17.39
N THR A 171 -3.26 -12.74 16.96
CA THR A 171 -3.00 -11.36 17.37
C THR A 171 -3.99 -10.40 16.74
N VAL A 172 -4.48 -9.43 17.52
CA VAL A 172 -5.50 -8.45 17.09
C VAL A 172 -4.92 -7.28 16.28
N ALA A 173 -3.58 -7.15 16.22
CA ALA A 173 -2.87 -6.15 15.45
C ALA A 173 -1.45 -6.64 15.14
N ALA A 174 -0.78 -6.03 14.16
CA ALA A 174 0.64 -6.27 13.90
C ALA A 174 1.51 -5.72 15.05
N GLY A 175 2.67 -6.32 15.27
CA GLY A 175 3.57 -5.87 16.33
C GLY A 175 4.78 -6.78 16.50
N VAL A 176 5.51 -6.56 17.59
CA VAL A 176 6.68 -7.35 17.99
C VAL A 176 6.38 -8.11 19.27
N VAL A 177 6.69 -9.38 19.31
CA VAL A 177 6.55 -10.23 20.51
C VAL A 177 7.56 -9.80 21.56
N THR A 178 7.08 -9.35 22.73
CA THR A 178 7.90 -8.92 23.86
C THR A 178 8.00 -9.96 24.97
N TRP A 179 7.10 -10.94 24.97
CA TRP A 179 7.11 -12.08 25.87
C TRP A 179 6.51 -13.30 25.18
N SER A 180 7.16 -14.46 25.33
CA SER A 180 6.63 -15.76 24.91
C SER A 180 7.15 -16.81 25.88
N GLY A 181 6.29 -17.32 26.76
CA GLY A 181 6.70 -18.28 27.78
C GLY A 181 5.79 -18.33 29.02
N PRO A 182 6.15 -19.12 30.03
CA PRO A 182 5.38 -19.23 31.25
C PRO A 182 5.44 -17.95 32.10
N ARG A 183 4.29 -17.56 32.66
CA ARG A 183 4.17 -16.44 33.59
C ARG A 183 3.24 -16.79 34.74
N SER A 184 3.62 -16.44 35.96
CA SER A 184 2.85 -16.78 37.15
C SER A 184 1.40 -16.27 37.05
N GLY A 185 0.45 -17.15 37.31
CA GLY A 185 -0.99 -16.89 37.17
C GLY A 185 -1.53 -16.98 35.73
N TYR A 186 -0.78 -16.57 34.72
CA TYR A 186 -1.19 -16.56 33.29
C TYR A 186 -0.97 -17.90 32.57
N GLY A 187 -0.15 -18.80 33.13
CA GLY A 187 0.27 -20.01 32.42
C GLY A 187 1.21 -19.67 31.26
N LEU A 188 1.06 -20.32 30.14
CA LEU A 188 1.76 -19.95 28.89
C LEU A 188 1.10 -18.70 28.30
N MET A 189 1.92 -17.67 28.04
CA MET A 189 1.46 -16.34 27.64
C MET A 189 2.31 -15.79 26.51
N VAL A 190 1.68 -15.11 25.57
CA VAL A 190 2.31 -14.23 24.58
C VAL A 190 1.96 -12.78 24.92
N GLU A 191 2.94 -11.88 24.84
CA GLU A 191 2.75 -10.44 24.88
C GLU A 191 3.27 -9.82 23.59
N VAL A 192 2.46 -8.96 22.97
CA VAL A 192 2.79 -8.29 21.70
C VAL A 192 2.73 -6.78 21.90
N ASN A 193 3.82 -6.10 21.55
CA ASN A 193 3.89 -4.64 21.51
C ASN A 193 3.54 -4.16 20.08
N HIS A 194 2.50 -3.35 19.96
CA HIS A 194 1.96 -2.86 18.69
C HIS A 194 2.46 -1.45 18.32
N GLY A 195 3.34 -0.86 19.13
CA GLY A 195 3.70 0.54 19.01
C GLY A 195 2.62 1.48 19.58
N ASN A 196 2.84 2.79 19.47
CA ASN A 196 1.91 3.85 19.90
C ASN A 196 1.40 3.68 21.37
N GLY A 197 2.20 3.03 22.22
CA GLY A 197 1.90 2.75 23.63
C GLY A 197 0.92 1.59 23.84
N PHE A 198 0.59 0.82 22.81
CA PHE A 198 -0.29 -0.34 22.95
C PHE A 198 0.47 -1.66 23.08
N THR A 199 0.01 -2.48 24.02
CA THR A 199 0.48 -3.85 24.22
C THR A 199 -0.71 -4.76 24.50
N THR A 200 -0.70 -5.99 23.97
CA THR A 200 -1.73 -7.00 24.23
C THR A 200 -1.11 -8.25 24.84
N ARG A 201 -1.88 -8.97 25.67
CA ARG A 201 -1.50 -10.25 26.27
C ARG A 201 -2.53 -11.31 25.97
N TYR A 202 -2.03 -12.51 25.70
CA TYR A 202 -2.80 -13.71 25.38
C TYR A 202 -2.33 -14.83 26.27
N ALA A 203 -3.15 -15.22 27.26
CA ALA A 203 -2.75 -16.14 28.32
C ALA A 203 -3.56 -17.45 28.32
N HIS A 204 -3.18 -18.38 29.18
CA HIS A 204 -3.71 -19.72 29.35
C HIS A 204 -3.54 -20.63 28.13
N ALA A 205 -2.60 -20.31 27.23
CA ALA A 205 -2.31 -21.11 26.07
C ALA A 205 -1.82 -22.52 26.44
N GLU A 206 -2.10 -23.51 25.60
CA GLU A 206 -1.51 -24.84 25.72
C GLU A 206 -0.18 -24.95 24.97
N LYS A 207 -0.03 -24.15 23.88
CA LYS A 207 1.16 -24.11 23.04
C LYS A 207 1.40 -22.70 22.53
N LEU A 208 2.65 -22.27 22.52
CA LEU A 208 3.12 -21.03 21.91
C LEU A 208 3.69 -21.33 20.53
N LEU A 209 3.46 -20.46 19.56
CA LEU A 209 3.85 -20.62 18.15
C LEU A 209 4.81 -19.53 17.69
N VAL A 210 5.18 -18.61 18.59
CA VAL A 210 6.06 -17.47 18.31
C VAL A 210 7.06 -17.31 19.46
N ASP A 211 8.21 -16.73 19.15
CA ASP A 211 9.29 -16.44 20.09
C ASP A 211 9.44 -14.93 20.31
N VAL A 212 10.13 -14.55 21.42
CA VAL A 212 10.44 -13.15 21.72
C VAL A 212 11.31 -12.56 20.61
N GLY A 213 10.91 -11.39 20.09
CA GLY A 213 11.56 -10.71 18.97
C GLY A 213 10.88 -10.95 17.62
N ASP A 214 9.98 -11.92 17.52
CA ASP A 214 9.23 -12.16 16.28
C ASP A 214 8.35 -10.97 15.91
N VAL A 215 8.32 -10.62 14.62
CA VAL A 215 7.39 -9.66 14.05
C VAL A 215 6.14 -10.41 13.59
N VAL A 216 4.99 -10.05 14.16
CA VAL A 216 3.71 -10.68 13.85
C VAL A 216 2.79 -9.74 13.08
N LYS A 217 2.04 -10.31 12.12
CA LYS A 217 1.02 -9.59 11.34
C LYS A 217 -0.33 -9.68 12.04
N LYS A 218 -1.21 -8.72 11.81
CA LYS A 218 -2.60 -8.77 12.27
C LYS A 218 -3.27 -10.08 11.83
N ASN A 219 -4.02 -10.70 12.73
CA ASN A 219 -4.68 -12.00 12.57
C ASN A 219 -3.73 -13.20 12.38
N GLN A 220 -2.43 -13.04 12.66
CA GLN A 220 -1.49 -14.17 12.67
C GLN A 220 -1.75 -15.06 13.88
N ASN A 221 -1.74 -16.39 13.71
CA ASN A 221 -1.79 -17.34 14.81
C ASN A 221 -0.49 -17.30 15.61
N ILE A 222 -0.61 -17.04 16.91
CA ILE A 222 0.53 -16.87 17.84
C ILE A 222 0.56 -17.91 18.96
N ALA A 223 -0.57 -18.58 19.21
CA ALA A 223 -0.68 -19.61 20.26
C ALA A 223 -1.94 -20.46 20.04
N LEU A 224 -2.07 -21.53 20.81
CA LEU A 224 -3.29 -22.36 20.85
C LEU A 224 -3.99 -22.23 22.20
N VAL A 225 -5.32 -22.14 22.17
CA VAL A 225 -6.16 -22.05 23.37
C VAL A 225 -5.95 -23.27 24.27
N GLY A 226 -5.68 -23.03 25.54
CA GLY A 226 -5.47 -24.05 26.55
C GLY A 226 -6.14 -23.73 27.86
N SER A 227 -5.62 -24.32 28.93
CA SER A 227 -6.07 -24.10 30.30
C SER A 227 -4.88 -24.11 31.26
N THR A 228 -3.73 -23.57 30.86
CA THR A 228 -2.52 -23.51 31.67
C THR A 228 -2.61 -22.38 32.69
N GLY A 229 -1.86 -22.48 33.76
CA GLY A 229 -1.85 -21.49 34.87
C GLY A 229 -3.14 -21.53 35.70
N ARG A 230 -3.64 -20.34 36.11
CA ARG A 230 -4.85 -20.22 36.91
C ARG A 230 -6.11 -20.14 36.06
N SER A 231 -6.56 -21.27 35.56
CA SER A 231 -7.70 -21.41 34.65
C SER A 231 -8.66 -22.48 35.14
N THR A 232 -9.96 -22.29 34.90
CA THR A 232 -11.02 -23.25 35.26
C THR A 232 -11.42 -24.13 34.05
N GLY A 233 -10.90 -23.88 32.88
CA GLY A 233 -11.18 -24.62 31.64
C GLY A 233 -10.63 -23.92 30.41
N PRO A 234 -10.72 -24.52 29.22
CA PRO A 234 -10.13 -23.97 27.99
C PRO A 234 -10.69 -22.59 27.62
N HIS A 235 -9.83 -21.57 27.66
CA HIS A 235 -10.14 -20.22 27.22
C HIS A 235 -8.83 -19.44 26.94
N VAL A 236 -8.94 -18.31 26.24
CA VAL A 236 -7.88 -17.31 26.19
C VAL A 236 -8.27 -16.13 27.07
N HIS A 237 -7.38 -15.77 27.97
CA HIS A 237 -7.46 -14.52 28.74
C HIS A 237 -6.73 -13.43 27.93
N PHE A 238 -7.49 -12.40 27.53
CA PHE A 238 -7.03 -11.33 26.65
C PHE A 238 -7.01 -9.98 27.36
N GLU A 239 -5.84 -9.33 27.41
CA GLU A 239 -5.67 -8.00 28.00
C GLU A 239 -5.21 -7.00 26.95
N VAL A 240 -5.62 -5.74 27.10
CA VAL A 240 -5.13 -4.59 26.35
C VAL A 240 -4.53 -3.57 27.31
N TYR A 241 -3.32 -3.13 27.02
CA TYR A 241 -2.64 -2.05 27.73
C TYR A 241 -2.51 -0.84 26.82
N LYS A 242 -2.69 0.35 27.38
CA LYS A 242 -2.39 1.62 26.76
C LYS A 242 -1.48 2.44 27.67
N ASN A 243 -0.28 2.79 27.18
CA ASN A 243 0.74 3.51 27.96
C ASN A 243 1.03 2.84 29.32
N GLY A 244 1.17 1.51 29.32
CA GLY A 244 1.46 0.70 30.50
C GLY A 244 0.28 0.51 31.47
N ARG A 245 -0.91 1.04 31.19
CA ARG A 245 -2.11 0.85 31.99
C ARG A 245 -3.08 -0.09 31.32
N VAL A 246 -3.62 -1.04 32.08
CA VAL A 246 -4.65 -1.94 31.58
C VAL A 246 -5.93 -1.15 31.28
N VAL A 247 -6.55 -1.44 30.12
CA VAL A 247 -7.81 -0.83 29.68
C VAL A 247 -8.83 -1.91 29.32
N ASP A 248 -10.12 -1.57 29.31
CA ASP A 248 -11.17 -2.52 28.94
C ASP A 248 -11.03 -2.97 27.49
N PRO A 249 -10.73 -4.27 27.22
CA PRO A 249 -10.60 -4.80 25.88
C PRO A 249 -11.89 -4.71 25.06
N ALA A 250 -13.06 -4.63 25.68
CA ALA A 250 -14.35 -4.55 25.01
C ALA A 250 -14.44 -3.33 24.06
N ALA A 251 -13.76 -2.24 24.39
CA ALA A 251 -13.67 -1.05 23.56
C ALA A 251 -12.92 -1.28 22.24
N TYR A 252 -12.15 -2.37 22.11
CA TYR A 252 -11.30 -2.69 20.94
C TYR A 252 -11.83 -3.87 20.12
N ILE A 253 -12.57 -4.80 20.74
CA ILE A 253 -13.09 -6.04 20.13
C ILE A 253 -14.03 -5.76 18.95
N HIS A 254 -14.80 -4.68 19.01
CA HIS A 254 -15.81 -4.31 18.02
C HIS A 254 -15.40 -3.17 17.10
N ARG A 255 -14.13 -2.73 17.16
CA ARG A 255 -13.63 -1.70 16.26
C ARG A 255 -13.42 -2.26 14.86
N THR A 256 -13.80 -1.49 13.86
CA THR A 256 -13.39 -1.66 12.48
C THR A 256 -12.39 -0.55 12.14
N ALA A 257 -11.27 -0.89 11.47
CA ALA A 257 -10.44 0.12 10.85
C ALA A 257 -11.28 0.83 9.78
N ARG A 258 -11.41 2.14 9.89
CA ARG A 258 -12.04 3.00 8.87
C ARG A 258 -11.00 3.45 7.88
#